data_067da7fc0f0654f6846bde986e8345f1
#
_entry.id   067da7fc0f0654f6846bde986e8345f1
#
_cell.length_a   1.000
_cell.length_b   1.000
_cell.length_c   1.000
_cell.angle_alpha   90.00
_cell.angle_beta   90.00
_cell.angle_gamma   90.00
#
_symmetry.space_group_name_H-M   'P 1'
#
loop_
_entity.id
_entity.type
_entity.pdbx_description
1 polymer ?
#
loop_
_entity_poly.entity_id
_entity_poly.type
_entity_poly.pdbx_seq_one_letter_code
_entity_poly.pdbx_strand_id
1 'polypeptide(L)'
;MKRLIAAFLLGLALAGPASAGPPDTARIEHLLEVMEANKIVDQMLPMLAQQTRAMLEQQLDRQKAGPAQRERMQRLLESQEVDMRKLLTWEKLKPAYVRVYADTLSAAEIDAMTRFYESPEGRSVMQKMPQILQRTMVEMQPLIVSLMQEQAARMRSEIEADAPAKDE
;
A
#
# COMPACT_ATOMS: atom_id res chain seq x y z
N MET A 1 -8.39 15.97 -73.89
CA MET A 1 -9.02 15.69 -72.60
C MET A 1 -8.05 14.82 -71.82
N LYS A 2 -7.14 15.42 -71.08
CA LYS A 2 -6.11 14.68 -70.27
C LYS A 2 -6.40 14.92 -68.80
N ARG A 3 -6.78 13.85 -68.11
CA ARG A 3 -7.15 13.83 -66.68
C ARG A 3 -5.83 13.88 -65.87
N LEU A 4 -5.59 14.95 -65.15
CA LEU A 4 -4.56 15.05 -64.11
C LEU A 4 -5.13 14.48 -62.82
N ILE A 5 -4.65 13.32 -62.40
CA ILE A 5 -4.87 12.76 -61.08
C ILE A 5 -3.72 13.22 -60.18
N ALA A 6 -4.02 14.19 -59.32
CA ALA A 6 -3.10 14.62 -58.28
C ALA A 6 -3.18 13.61 -57.12
N ALA A 7 -2.14 12.78 -56.92
CA ALA A 7 -2.00 11.91 -55.79
C ALA A 7 -1.61 12.74 -54.56
N PHE A 8 -2.56 12.88 -53.64
CA PHE A 8 -2.35 13.47 -52.31
C PHE A 8 -1.76 12.40 -51.39
N LEU A 9 -0.45 12.31 -51.31
CA LEU A 9 0.28 11.50 -50.34
C LEU A 9 0.12 12.13 -48.95
N LEU A 10 -0.87 11.64 -48.22
CA LEU A 10 -1.07 11.90 -46.79
C LEU A 10 0.03 11.20 -46.04
N GLY A 11 1.10 11.88 -45.69
CA GLY A 11 2.15 11.42 -44.79
C GLY A 11 1.60 11.23 -43.38
N LEU A 12 1.17 10.01 -43.09
CA LEU A 12 0.85 9.58 -41.73
C LEU A 12 2.18 9.49 -40.96
N ALA A 13 2.58 10.55 -40.30
CA ALA A 13 3.66 10.52 -39.35
C ALA A 13 3.25 9.57 -38.22
N LEU A 14 3.74 8.34 -38.26
CA LEU A 14 3.78 7.43 -37.12
C LEU A 14 4.66 8.10 -36.07
N ALA A 15 4.04 8.88 -35.20
CA ALA A 15 4.64 9.24 -33.92
C ALA A 15 4.78 7.91 -33.14
N GLY A 16 5.92 7.25 -33.32
CA GLY A 16 6.32 6.14 -32.49
C GLY A 16 6.28 6.58 -31.02
N PRO A 17 6.05 5.68 -30.09
CA PRO A 17 6.16 6.02 -28.67
C PRO A 17 7.54 6.63 -28.47
N ALA A 18 7.57 7.90 -28.08
CA ALA A 18 8.80 8.53 -27.65
C ALA A 18 9.32 7.68 -26.50
N SER A 19 10.35 6.88 -26.77
CA SER A 19 11.06 6.13 -25.75
C SER A 19 11.73 7.18 -24.89
N ALA A 20 10.97 7.66 -23.90
CA ALA A 20 11.51 8.55 -22.90
C ALA A 20 12.58 7.74 -22.18
N GLY A 21 13.83 8.20 -22.26
CA GLY A 21 14.95 7.58 -21.53
C GLY A 21 14.63 7.48 -20.05
N PRO A 22 15.50 6.84 -19.27
CA PRO A 22 15.31 6.74 -17.83
C PRO A 22 15.13 8.14 -17.23
N PRO A 23 14.22 8.28 -16.26
CA PRO A 23 14.00 9.57 -15.62
C PRO A 23 15.25 10.01 -14.86
N ASP A 24 15.55 11.31 -14.88
CA ASP A 24 16.62 11.84 -14.07
C ASP A 24 16.22 11.90 -12.59
N THR A 25 17.22 11.88 -11.71
CA THR A 25 17.03 11.89 -10.26
C THR A 25 16.20 13.09 -9.78
N ALA A 26 16.38 14.26 -10.36
CA ALA A 26 15.69 15.49 -9.94
C ALA A 26 14.18 15.39 -10.19
N ARG A 27 13.75 14.82 -11.33
CA ARG A 27 12.33 14.58 -11.62
C ARG A 27 11.70 13.61 -10.62
N ILE A 28 12.41 12.53 -10.28
CA ILE A 28 11.93 11.55 -9.30
C ILE A 28 11.83 12.20 -7.92
N GLU A 29 12.84 12.94 -7.50
CA GLU A 29 12.83 13.64 -6.21
C GLU A 29 11.68 14.63 -6.10
N HIS A 30 11.40 15.38 -7.18
CA HIS A 30 10.25 16.27 -7.23
C HIS A 30 8.92 15.53 -7.13
N LEU A 31 8.77 14.40 -7.85
CA LEU A 31 7.59 13.54 -7.70
C LEU A 31 7.42 13.07 -6.24
N LEU A 32 8.48 12.56 -5.61
CA LEU A 32 8.43 12.09 -4.22
C LEU A 32 8.06 13.21 -3.24
N GLU A 33 8.47 14.46 -3.53
CA GLU A 33 8.10 15.64 -2.75
C GLU A 33 6.61 15.96 -2.88
N VAL A 34 6.08 16.06 -4.11
CA VAL A 34 4.66 16.38 -4.34
C VAL A 34 3.71 15.27 -3.88
N MET A 35 4.19 14.01 -3.82
CA MET A 35 3.49 12.89 -3.21
C MET A 35 3.55 12.89 -1.67
N GLU A 36 4.36 13.77 -1.08
CA GLU A 36 4.65 13.77 0.36
C GLU A 36 5.13 12.40 0.88
N ALA A 37 6.00 11.74 0.10
CA ALA A 37 6.44 10.36 0.37
C ALA A 37 7.13 10.22 1.75
N ASN A 38 7.76 11.25 2.27
CA ASN A 38 8.31 11.31 3.63
C ASN A 38 7.22 11.09 4.69
N LYS A 39 6.03 11.69 4.54
CA LYS A 39 4.92 11.53 5.50
C LYS A 39 4.40 10.10 5.54
N ILE A 40 4.42 9.38 4.40
CA ILE A 40 4.01 7.97 4.34
C ILE A 40 4.93 7.13 5.24
N VAL A 41 6.24 7.36 5.17
CA VAL A 41 7.23 6.67 6.02
C VAL A 41 7.01 7.01 7.49
N ASP A 42 6.82 8.28 7.82
CA ASP A 42 6.61 8.75 9.19
C ASP A 42 5.32 8.19 9.82
N GLN A 43 4.28 7.94 9.01
CA GLN A 43 3.02 7.34 9.48
C GLN A 43 3.09 5.82 9.60
N MET A 44 3.89 5.15 8.78
CA MET A 44 3.99 3.70 8.76
C MET A 44 4.64 3.14 10.02
N LEU A 45 5.69 3.78 10.53
CA LEU A 45 6.42 3.31 11.71
C LEU A 45 5.57 3.24 12.98
N PRO A 46 4.78 4.27 13.36
CA PRO A 46 3.88 4.19 14.51
C PRO A 46 2.82 3.10 14.37
N MET A 47 2.26 2.91 13.17
CA MET A 47 1.27 1.88 12.91
C MET A 47 1.85 0.47 13.10
N LEU A 48 3.06 0.23 12.59
CA LEU A 48 3.77 -1.03 12.77
C LEU A 48 4.10 -1.28 14.25
N ALA A 49 4.54 -0.25 14.97
CA ALA A 49 4.81 -0.33 16.42
C ALA A 49 3.56 -0.68 17.22
N GLN A 50 2.41 -0.06 16.92
CA GLN A 50 1.14 -0.39 17.57
C GLN A 50 0.71 -1.83 17.32
N GLN A 51 0.83 -2.32 16.08
CA GLN A 51 0.50 -3.70 15.75
C GLN A 51 1.40 -4.68 16.49
N THR A 52 2.70 -4.40 16.56
CA THR A 52 3.67 -5.25 17.30
C THR A 52 3.35 -5.27 18.79
N ARG A 53 3.03 -4.11 19.39
CA ARG A 53 2.61 -4.03 20.80
C ARG A 53 1.36 -4.84 21.07
N ALA A 54 0.32 -4.73 20.23
CA ALA A 54 -0.91 -5.50 20.39
C ALA A 54 -0.68 -7.00 20.32
N MET A 55 0.14 -7.47 19.39
CA MET A 55 0.51 -8.89 19.28
C MET A 55 1.29 -9.37 20.51
N LEU A 56 2.21 -8.56 21.02
CA LEU A 56 2.97 -8.89 22.22
C LEU A 56 2.08 -8.97 23.45
N GLU A 57 1.20 -8.00 23.68
CA GLU A 57 0.27 -8.03 24.81
C GLU A 57 -0.59 -9.30 24.79
N GLN A 58 -1.13 -9.67 23.63
CA GLN A 58 -1.88 -10.90 23.47
C GLN A 58 -1.04 -12.14 23.80
N GLN A 59 0.23 -12.15 23.46
CA GLN A 59 1.13 -13.27 23.78
C GLN A 59 1.45 -13.33 25.28
N LEU A 60 1.72 -12.18 25.91
CA LEU A 60 1.96 -12.08 27.35
C LEU A 60 0.74 -12.50 28.17
N ASP A 61 -0.47 -12.19 27.70
CA ASP A 61 -1.72 -12.64 28.32
C ASP A 61 -1.88 -14.16 28.26
N ARG A 62 -1.63 -14.77 27.10
CA ARG A 62 -1.68 -16.23 26.95
C ARG A 62 -0.68 -16.94 27.85
N GLN A 63 0.51 -16.36 28.04
CA GLN A 63 1.56 -16.90 28.90
C GLN A 63 1.34 -16.57 30.39
N LYS A 64 0.30 -15.80 30.73
CA LYS A 64 0.05 -15.30 32.08
C LYS A 64 1.27 -14.57 32.67
N ALA A 65 1.95 -13.78 31.83
CA ALA A 65 3.17 -13.08 32.18
C ALA A 65 2.95 -12.12 33.37
N GLY A 66 3.87 -12.18 34.35
CA GLY A 66 3.84 -11.29 35.51
C GLY A 66 4.23 -9.84 35.17
N PRO A 67 3.98 -8.88 36.09
CA PRO A 67 4.21 -7.45 35.85
C PRO A 67 5.66 -7.13 35.45
N ALA A 68 6.63 -7.71 36.10
CA ALA A 68 8.06 -7.49 35.80
C ALA A 68 8.48 -7.96 34.40
N GLN A 69 7.87 -9.04 33.93
CA GLN A 69 8.13 -9.55 32.56
C GLN A 69 7.50 -8.64 31.52
N ARG A 70 6.26 -8.15 31.74
CA ARG A 70 5.58 -7.18 30.86
C ARG A 70 6.40 -5.89 30.75
N GLU A 71 6.80 -5.33 31.87
CA GLU A 71 7.60 -4.11 31.90
C GLU A 71 8.94 -4.23 31.16
N ARG A 72 9.63 -5.37 31.35
CA ARG A 72 10.88 -5.65 30.59
C ARG A 72 10.64 -5.69 29.10
N MET A 73 9.57 -6.35 28.66
CA MET A 73 9.25 -6.50 27.24
C MET A 73 8.82 -5.17 26.63
N GLN A 74 8.05 -4.35 27.35
CA GLN A 74 7.68 -2.99 26.91
C GLN A 74 8.92 -2.12 26.72
N ARG A 75 9.88 -2.09 27.67
CA ARG A 75 11.14 -1.35 27.53
C ARG A 75 11.94 -1.83 26.31
N LEU A 76 11.96 -3.13 26.05
CA LEU A 76 12.64 -3.67 24.87
C LEU A 76 12.01 -3.17 23.56
N LEU A 77 10.67 -3.20 23.46
CA LEU A 77 9.96 -2.66 22.31
C LEU A 77 10.21 -1.16 22.11
N GLU A 78 10.16 -0.39 23.18
CA GLU A 78 10.45 1.06 23.12
C GLU A 78 11.86 1.34 22.61
N SER A 79 12.86 0.59 23.09
CA SER A 79 14.22 0.68 22.59
C SER A 79 14.32 0.34 21.11
N GLN A 80 13.69 -0.75 20.68
CA GLN A 80 13.66 -1.15 19.26
C GLN A 80 12.96 -0.11 18.38
N GLU A 81 11.86 0.48 18.85
CA GLU A 81 11.16 1.54 18.11
C GLU A 81 12.05 2.78 17.93
N VAL A 82 12.76 3.20 18.97
CA VAL A 82 13.71 4.32 18.89
C VAL A 82 14.83 4.02 17.88
N ASP A 83 15.38 2.82 17.91
CA ASP A 83 16.46 2.44 16.99
C ASP A 83 15.95 2.33 15.55
N MET A 84 14.74 1.79 15.35
CA MET A 84 14.12 1.70 14.03
C MET A 84 13.85 3.10 13.44
N ARG A 85 13.37 4.06 14.24
CA ARG A 85 13.21 5.46 13.81
C ARG A 85 14.54 6.11 13.40
N LYS A 86 15.65 5.81 14.08
CA LYS A 86 16.98 6.32 13.70
C LYS A 86 17.52 5.69 12.41
N LEU A 87 17.14 4.43 12.14
CA LEU A 87 17.58 3.69 10.95
C LEU A 87 16.74 4.01 9.72
N LEU A 88 15.44 4.21 9.88
CA LEU A 88 14.47 4.41 8.81
C LEU A 88 14.07 5.89 8.66
N THR A 89 15.05 6.79 8.60
CA THR A 89 14.79 8.20 8.29
C THR A 89 14.57 8.39 6.78
N TRP A 90 13.82 9.42 6.42
CA TRP A 90 13.58 9.75 5.02
C TRP A 90 14.89 9.92 4.23
N GLU A 91 15.91 10.58 4.81
CA GLU A 91 17.19 10.81 4.17
C GLU A 91 17.90 9.49 3.78
N LYS A 92 17.74 8.44 4.60
CA LYS A 92 18.30 7.11 4.32
C LYS A 92 17.47 6.30 3.33
N LEU A 93 16.17 6.48 3.34
CA LEU A 93 15.25 5.75 2.48
C LEU A 93 15.13 6.37 1.08
N LYS A 94 15.19 7.70 0.97
CA LYS A 94 15.04 8.43 -0.30
C LYS A 94 15.90 7.87 -1.44
N PRO A 95 17.18 7.54 -1.26
CA PRO A 95 17.99 6.97 -2.34
C PRO A 95 17.47 5.62 -2.86
N ALA A 96 16.85 4.81 -2.00
CA ALA A 96 16.24 3.56 -2.41
C ALA A 96 14.96 3.81 -3.22
N TYR A 97 14.11 4.74 -2.78
CA TYR A 97 12.95 5.18 -3.55
C TYR A 97 13.35 5.68 -4.94
N VAL A 98 14.33 6.57 -5.01
CA VAL A 98 14.83 7.12 -6.29
C VAL A 98 15.25 5.99 -7.24
N ARG A 99 16.03 5.02 -6.78
CA ARG A 99 16.45 3.87 -7.61
C ARG A 99 15.24 3.05 -8.09
N VAL A 100 14.32 2.69 -7.21
CA VAL A 100 13.13 1.90 -7.57
C VAL A 100 12.30 2.61 -8.64
N TYR A 101 12.07 3.92 -8.48
CA TYR A 101 11.33 4.71 -9.46
C TYR A 101 12.08 4.84 -10.79
N ALA A 102 13.40 5.03 -10.75
CA ALA A 102 14.23 5.11 -11.95
C ALA A 102 14.26 3.79 -12.75
N ASP A 103 14.26 2.66 -12.04
CA ASP A 103 14.29 1.33 -12.66
C ASP A 103 12.92 0.87 -13.16
N THR A 104 11.83 1.46 -12.64
CA THR A 104 10.46 0.97 -12.88
C THR A 104 9.69 1.85 -13.86
N LEU A 105 9.91 3.16 -13.83
CA LEU A 105 9.09 4.14 -14.55
C LEU A 105 9.91 4.90 -15.58
N SER A 106 9.28 5.24 -16.69
CA SER A 106 9.81 6.14 -17.70
C SER A 106 9.69 7.61 -17.24
N ALA A 107 10.47 8.49 -17.85
CA ALA A 107 10.38 9.93 -17.59
C ALA A 107 8.97 10.49 -17.87
N ALA A 108 8.28 9.97 -18.90
CA ALA A 108 6.92 10.42 -19.23
C ALA A 108 5.90 10.01 -18.16
N GLU A 109 6.04 8.83 -17.55
CA GLU A 109 5.19 8.37 -16.43
C GLU A 109 5.44 9.18 -15.18
N ILE A 110 6.70 9.46 -14.84
CA ILE A 110 7.07 10.37 -13.74
C ILE A 110 6.43 11.76 -13.92
N ASP A 111 6.55 12.34 -15.12
CA ASP A 111 5.94 13.65 -15.42
C ASP A 111 4.40 13.61 -15.35
N ALA A 112 3.77 12.50 -15.78
CA ALA A 112 2.32 12.34 -15.69
C ALA A 112 1.83 12.22 -14.24
N MET A 113 2.54 11.45 -13.41
CA MET A 113 2.27 11.34 -11.99
C MET A 113 2.45 12.68 -11.28
N THR A 114 3.55 13.38 -11.54
CA THR A 114 3.82 14.70 -10.95
C THR A 114 2.68 15.67 -11.24
N ARG A 115 2.27 15.79 -12.52
CA ARG A 115 1.13 16.65 -12.91
C ARG A 115 -0.16 16.27 -12.19
N PHE A 116 -0.42 14.96 -12.01
CA PHE A 116 -1.59 14.53 -11.28
C PHE A 116 -1.55 14.96 -9.81
N TYR A 117 -0.45 14.69 -9.10
CA TYR A 117 -0.32 15.05 -7.68
C TYR A 117 -0.31 16.55 -7.43
N GLU A 118 0.20 17.35 -8.37
CA GLU A 118 0.17 18.80 -8.33
C GLU A 118 -1.20 19.40 -8.65
N SER A 119 -2.09 18.64 -9.31
CA SER A 119 -3.42 19.13 -9.68
C SER A 119 -4.33 19.29 -8.45
N PRO A 120 -5.31 20.21 -8.49
CA PRO A 120 -6.32 20.31 -7.44
C PRO A 120 -7.11 19.01 -7.23
N GLU A 121 -7.42 18.31 -8.32
CA GLU A 121 -8.13 17.04 -8.33
C GLU A 121 -7.30 15.92 -7.69
N GLY A 122 -6.03 15.80 -8.05
CA GLY A 122 -5.10 14.83 -7.48
C GLY A 122 -4.94 15.02 -5.98
N ARG A 123 -4.69 16.25 -5.53
CA ARG A 123 -4.62 16.57 -4.09
C ARG A 123 -5.93 16.23 -3.36
N SER A 124 -7.09 16.56 -3.95
CA SER A 124 -8.40 16.24 -3.37
C SER A 124 -8.62 14.73 -3.25
N VAL A 125 -8.21 13.95 -4.27
CA VAL A 125 -8.30 12.48 -4.23
C VAL A 125 -7.41 11.92 -3.14
N MET A 126 -6.15 12.36 -3.05
CA MET A 126 -5.22 11.88 -2.03
C MET A 126 -5.70 12.15 -0.61
N GLN A 127 -6.26 13.33 -0.36
CA GLN A 127 -6.83 13.66 0.95
C GLN A 127 -8.04 12.79 1.33
N LYS A 128 -8.81 12.35 0.33
CA LYS A 128 -10.00 11.50 0.55
C LYS A 128 -9.67 10.01 0.62
N MET A 129 -8.51 9.59 0.15
CA MET A 129 -8.13 8.18 0.06
C MET A 129 -8.24 7.43 1.40
N PRO A 130 -7.77 7.97 2.54
CA PRO A 130 -7.95 7.31 3.85
C PRO A 130 -9.43 7.09 4.20
N GLN A 131 -10.30 8.07 3.91
CA GLN A 131 -11.74 7.96 4.15
C GLN A 131 -12.39 6.90 3.25
N ILE A 132 -11.97 6.82 1.98
CA ILE A 132 -12.45 5.82 1.03
C ILE A 132 -12.09 4.42 1.56
N LEU A 133 -10.84 4.20 1.94
CA LEU A 133 -10.37 2.92 2.48
C LEU A 133 -11.14 2.54 3.75
N GLN A 134 -11.29 3.49 4.69
CA GLN A 134 -12.04 3.25 5.93
C GLN A 134 -13.49 2.87 5.65
N ARG A 135 -14.19 3.60 4.78
CA ARG A 135 -15.58 3.28 4.42
C ARG A 135 -15.68 1.93 3.72
N THR A 136 -14.77 1.62 2.82
CA THR A 136 -14.73 0.31 2.15
C THR A 136 -14.60 -0.83 3.17
N MET A 137 -13.73 -0.69 4.18
CA MET A 137 -13.59 -1.69 5.23
C MET A 137 -14.88 -1.87 6.04
N VAL A 138 -15.58 -0.77 6.37
CA VAL A 138 -16.86 -0.82 7.07
C VAL A 138 -17.92 -1.54 6.22
N GLU A 139 -18.02 -1.22 4.93
CA GLU A 139 -18.96 -1.87 4.01
C GLU A 139 -18.65 -3.35 3.78
N MET A 140 -17.40 -3.75 3.85
CA MET A 140 -17.00 -5.15 3.74
C MET A 140 -17.29 -5.98 5.00
N GLN A 141 -17.40 -5.35 6.17
CA GLN A 141 -17.55 -6.06 7.45
C GLN A 141 -18.76 -7.02 7.50
N PRO A 142 -19.99 -6.63 7.05
CA PRO A 142 -21.12 -7.55 7.03
C PRO A 142 -20.91 -8.75 6.08
N LEU A 143 -20.20 -8.56 4.96
CA LEU A 143 -19.88 -9.64 4.04
C LEU A 143 -18.93 -10.66 4.68
N ILE A 144 -17.92 -10.20 5.41
CA ILE A 144 -16.98 -11.05 6.15
C ILE A 144 -17.73 -11.85 7.22
N VAL A 145 -18.63 -11.20 7.98
CA VAL A 145 -19.45 -11.86 9.01
C VAL A 145 -20.35 -12.93 8.40
N SER A 146 -21.03 -12.61 7.26
CA SER A 146 -21.87 -13.58 6.54
C SER A 146 -21.07 -14.81 6.09
N LEU A 147 -19.88 -14.59 5.49
CA LEU A 147 -19.01 -15.67 5.06
C LEU A 147 -18.58 -16.58 6.24
N MET A 148 -18.22 -15.97 7.38
CA MET A 148 -17.85 -16.73 8.57
C MET A 148 -19.02 -17.55 9.13
N GLN A 149 -20.25 -17.01 9.09
CA GLN A 149 -21.47 -17.71 9.50
C GLN A 149 -21.76 -18.90 8.58
N GLU A 150 -21.65 -18.71 7.26
CA GLU A 150 -21.82 -19.79 6.28
C GLU A 150 -20.80 -20.90 6.46
N GLN A 151 -19.53 -20.55 6.68
CA GLN A 151 -18.49 -21.54 6.94
C GLN A 151 -18.74 -22.31 8.24
N ALA A 152 -19.15 -21.62 9.32
CA ALA A 152 -19.49 -22.25 10.58
C ALA A 152 -20.72 -23.18 10.44
N ALA A 153 -21.70 -22.81 9.64
CA ALA A 153 -22.87 -23.66 9.36
C ALA A 153 -22.47 -24.93 8.59
N ARG A 154 -21.63 -24.81 7.55
CA ARG A 154 -21.08 -25.96 6.80
C ARG A 154 -20.30 -26.91 7.70
N MET A 155 -19.40 -26.39 8.52
CA MET A 155 -18.63 -27.20 9.46
C MET A 155 -19.53 -27.97 10.44
N ARG A 156 -20.60 -27.35 10.95
CA ARG A 156 -21.55 -28.02 11.84
C ARG A 156 -22.28 -29.15 11.10
N SER A 157 -22.76 -28.91 9.88
CA SER A 157 -23.44 -29.96 9.10
C SER A 157 -22.52 -31.14 8.76
N GLU A 158 -21.25 -30.89 8.49
CA GLU A 158 -20.26 -31.96 8.26
C GLU A 158 -19.99 -32.78 9.53
N ILE A 159 -19.84 -32.13 10.70
CA ILE A 159 -19.66 -32.80 11.99
C ILE A 159 -20.91 -33.63 12.37
N GLU A 160 -22.11 -33.10 12.12
CA GLU A 160 -23.36 -33.82 12.38
C GLU A 160 -23.54 -35.02 11.45
N ALA A 161 -23.11 -34.90 10.16
CA ALA A 161 -23.16 -36.02 9.22
C ALA A 161 -22.16 -37.14 9.53
N ASP A 162 -21.03 -36.81 10.17
CA ASP A 162 -19.99 -37.79 10.57
C ASP A 162 -20.21 -38.37 11.97
N ALA A 163 -21.24 -37.91 12.69
CA ALA A 163 -21.54 -38.45 14.00
C ALA A 163 -22.06 -39.90 13.88
N PRO A 164 -21.48 -40.89 14.60
CA PRO A 164 -21.95 -42.28 14.55
C PRO A 164 -23.41 -42.37 14.99
N ALA A 165 -24.20 -43.13 14.23
CA ALA A 165 -25.58 -43.40 14.59
C ALA A 165 -25.62 -43.93 16.06
N LYS A 166 -26.39 -43.28 16.92
CA LYS A 166 -26.59 -43.77 18.28
C LYS A 166 -27.33 -45.12 18.13
N ASP A 167 -26.58 -46.20 18.41
CA ASP A 167 -27.20 -47.52 18.57
C ASP A 167 -28.22 -47.43 19.70
N GLU A 168 -29.49 -47.63 19.39
CA GLU A 168 -30.59 -47.86 20.36
C GLU A 168 -30.51 -49.27 20.96
#